data_1358c785adc7f761e82b5781f0792a3a
#
_entry.id   1358c785adc7f761e82b5781f0792a3a
#
_cell.length_a   1.000
_cell.length_b   1.000
_cell.length_c   1.000
_cell.angle_alpha   90.00
_cell.angle_beta   90.00
_cell.angle_gamma   90.00
#
_symmetry.space_group_name_H-M   'P 1'
#
loop_
_entity.id
_entity.type
_entity.pdbx_description
1 polymer ?
#
loop_
_entity_poly.entity_id
_entity_poly.type
_entity_poly.pdbx_seq_one_letter_code
_entity_poly.pdbx_strand_id
1 'polypeptide(L)'
;MTGRWEQDVLGPDFRVRTLELAPDDEGEVVASLVRYVPKSDEPARPARGVLYVHGWSDYFFQTELAEYWHARGIAFYALDLRKYGRSLREHQTPGYIEDLETYDEEIDASFAQMRRDLGRHAHLTFMGHSTGGLIAVLWAERHPGAVRALVLNSPWLELQGSSVARHVSAPAIAQLARFQPKTAMPNIDPGYYARTLRKADGGEWEYNDRWRPSPAFPVRAGWLRAVIAGHARVARGLDIGAPILVLASASTLISPRWNEDMRSSDVVLDVELIARRAVQLGPVVTVVRIAGGMHDLTLSARPARKRFYAEISRWSVAYA
;
A
#
# COMPACT_ATOMS: atom_id res chain seq x y z
N MET A 1 16.07 18.56 7.58
CA MET A 1 15.42 19.61 6.74
C MET A 1 14.65 18.92 5.60
N THR A 2 13.37 19.17 5.41
CA THR A 2 12.60 18.56 4.32
C THR A 2 13.04 19.13 2.98
N GLY A 3 13.35 18.27 2.00
CA GLY A 3 13.76 18.62 0.65
C GLY A 3 12.80 19.57 -0.07
N ARG A 4 13.23 20.18 -1.19
CA ARG A 4 12.40 20.98 -2.09
C ARG A 4 11.54 20.05 -2.97
N TRP A 5 10.39 20.53 -3.48
CA TRP A 5 9.65 19.81 -4.50
C TRP A 5 10.40 19.84 -5.85
N GLU A 6 10.68 18.67 -6.41
CA GLU A 6 11.37 18.50 -7.68
C GLU A 6 10.44 17.78 -8.68
N GLN A 7 10.80 17.77 -9.96
CA GLN A 7 10.05 17.00 -10.95
C GLN A 7 10.27 15.51 -10.72
N ASP A 8 9.18 14.75 -10.74
CA ASP A 8 9.22 13.30 -10.59
C ASP A 8 9.45 12.58 -11.94
N VAL A 9 9.91 11.33 -11.87
CA VAL A 9 10.12 10.46 -13.04
C VAL A 9 8.83 10.13 -13.79
N LEU A 10 7.66 10.28 -13.17
CA LEU A 10 6.35 10.05 -13.79
C LEU A 10 5.92 11.17 -14.74
N GLY A 11 6.71 12.23 -14.87
CA GLY A 11 6.48 13.27 -15.84
C GLY A 11 6.19 14.66 -15.26
N PRO A 12 5.80 15.62 -16.14
CA PRO A 12 5.75 17.04 -15.78
C PRO A 12 4.66 17.40 -14.77
N ASP A 13 3.64 16.57 -14.59
CA ASP A 13 2.53 16.80 -13.68
C ASP A 13 2.76 16.21 -12.29
N PHE A 14 3.90 15.54 -12.09
CA PHE A 14 4.27 14.95 -10.82
C PHE A 14 5.45 15.67 -10.19
N ARG A 15 5.41 15.83 -8.87
CA ARG A 15 6.49 16.37 -8.06
C ARG A 15 6.83 15.39 -6.97
N VAL A 16 8.11 15.25 -6.68
CA VAL A 16 8.63 14.43 -5.59
C VAL A 16 9.34 15.31 -4.57
N ARG A 17 9.24 14.94 -3.31
CA ARG A 17 9.96 15.54 -2.18
C ARG A 17 10.58 14.46 -1.32
N THR A 18 11.87 14.59 -1.06
CA THR A 18 12.57 13.72 -0.12
C THR A 18 12.24 14.15 1.32
N LEU A 19 11.84 13.19 2.14
CA LEU A 19 11.67 13.31 3.57
C LEU A 19 12.88 12.65 4.24
N GLU A 20 13.68 13.42 4.94
CA GLU A 20 14.79 12.90 5.75
C GLU A 20 14.21 12.23 7.01
N LEU A 21 14.64 11.03 7.31
CA LEU A 21 14.17 10.21 8.42
C LEU A 21 15.33 9.91 9.38
N ALA A 22 15.01 9.40 10.56
CA ALA A 22 16.03 8.92 11.47
C ALA A 22 16.85 7.80 10.81
N PRO A 23 18.19 7.87 10.89
CA PRO A 23 19.06 6.82 10.33
C PRO A 23 18.86 5.51 11.10
N ASP A 24 19.12 4.40 10.43
CA ASP A 24 19.13 3.08 11.04
C ASP A 24 20.53 2.42 10.97
N ASP A 25 20.60 1.11 11.22
CA ASP A 25 21.86 0.35 11.18
C ASP A 25 22.49 0.26 9.78
N GLU A 26 21.75 0.62 8.73
CA GLU A 26 22.24 0.69 7.34
C GLU A 26 22.62 2.12 6.91
N GLY A 27 22.55 3.11 7.82
CA GLY A 27 22.94 4.49 7.56
C GLY A 27 21.76 5.43 7.35
N GLU A 28 21.92 6.40 6.44
CA GLU A 28 20.89 7.39 6.16
C GLU A 28 19.62 6.76 5.56
N VAL A 29 18.46 7.19 6.06
CA VAL A 29 17.16 6.72 5.61
C VAL A 29 16.33 7.90 5.13
N VAL A 30 15.63 7.69 4.04
CA VAL A 30 14.67 8.67 3.51
C VAL A 30 13.37 8.00 3.10
N ALA A 31 12.31 8.80 3.01
CA ALA A 31 11.09 8.46 2.26
C ALA A 31 10.86 9.48 1.14
N SER A 32 10.04 9.13 0.16
CA SER A 32 9.76 9.98 -0.99
C SER A 32 8.27 10.25 -1.11
N LEU A 33 7.88 11.49 -0.90
CA LEU A 33 6.50 11.92 -1.05
C LEU A 33 6.30 12.47 -2.46
N VAL A 34 5.43 11.83 -3.24
CA VAL A 34 5.04 12.26 -4.58
C VAL A 34 3.70 13.00 -4.49
N ARG A 35 3.52 14.07 -5.27
CA ARG A 35 2.22 14.72 -5.45
C ARG A 35 1.91 14.91 -6.93
N TYR A 36 0.63 14.86 -7.26
CA TYR A 36 0.12 15.17 -8.59
C TYR A 36 -0.32 16.64 -8.66
N VAL A 37 0.25 17.39 -9.60
CA VAL A 37 -0.02 18.83 -9.80
C VAL A 37 0.01 19.12 -11.30
N PRO A 38 -1.09 18.88 -12.04
CA PRO A 38 -1.14 19.15 -13.47
C PRO A 38 -1.05 20.65 -13.74
N LYS A 39 -0.36 21.03 -14.82
CA LYS A 39 -0.09 22.43 -15.18
C LYS A 39 -1.33 23.26 -15.54
N SER A 40 -2.42 22.60 -15.92
CA SER A 40 -3.66 23.24 -16.38
C SER A 40 -4.53 23.80 -15.27
N ASP A 41 -4.30 23.40 -14.03
CA ASP A 41 -5.09 23.79 -12.88
C ASP A 41 -4.20 24.17 -11.71
N GLU A 42 -4.08 25.48 -11.44
CA GLU A 42 -3.88 25.93 -10.06
C GLU A 42 -5.28 26.08 -9.43
N PRO A 43 -5.87 25.01 -8.88
CA PRO A 43 -7.14 25.14 -8.22
C PRO A 43 -6.96 25.92 -6.92
N ALA A 44 -8.00 26.63 -6.56
CA ALA A 44 -8.19 27.04 -5.17
C ALA A 44 -7.86 25.82 -4.30
N ARG A 45 -6.94 25.97 -3.34
CA ARG A 45 -6.36 24.89 -2.50
C ARG A 45 -7.44 23.88 -2.12
N PRO A 46 -7.39 22.62 -2.61
CA PRO A 46 -8.42 21.66 -2.29
C PRO A 46 -8.44 21.45 -0.77
N ALA A 47 -9.63 21.57 -0.17
CA ALA A 47 -9.79 21.32 1.28
C ALA A 47 -9.71 19.81 1.64
N ARG A 48 -9.44 18.96 0.64
CA ARG A 48 -9.39 17.49 0.77
C ARG A 48 -8.12 16.94 0.13
N GLY A 49 -7.56 15.90 0.75
CA GLY A 49 -6.39 15.22 0.22
C GLY A 49 -6.42 13.72 0.52
N VAL A 50 -5.77 12.94 -0.33
CA VAL A 50 -5.54 11.51 -0.13
C VAL A 50 -4.04 11.25 -0.11
N LEU A 51 -3.59 10.44 0.87
CA LEU A 51 -2.27 9.85 0.91
C LEU A 51 -2.39 8.38 0.51
N TYR A 52 -1.67 7.96 -0.52
CA TYR A 52 -1.57 6.57 -0.96
C TYR A 52 -0.26 5.94 -0.50
N VAL A 53 -0.32 4.70 -0.02
CA VAL A 53 0.84 3.87 0.33
C VAL A 53 0.76 2.54 -0.40
N HIS A 54 1.88 2.16 -1.04
CA HIS A 54 2.04 0.96 -1.85
C HIS A 54 2.19 -0.33 -1.02
N GLY A 55 2.25 -1.49 -1.70
CA GLY A 55 2.47 -2.80 -1.12
C GLY A 55 3.95 -3.22 -1.00
N TRP A 56 4.18 -4.52 -0.68
CA TRP A 56 5.52 -5.12 -0.66
C TRP A 56 6.16 -5.14 -2.04
N SER A 57 7.47 -4.86 -2.11
CA SER A 57 8.26 -4.87 -3.34
C SER A 57 7.62 -4.04 -4.46
N ASP A 58 7.10 -2.86 -4.09
CA ASP A 58 6.33 -1.97 -4.94
C ASP A 58 6.72 -0.50 -4.70
N TYR A 59 6.15 0.41 -5.46
CA TYR A 59 6.30 1.86 -5.35
C TYR A 59 5.12 2.53 -6.05
N PHE A 60 4.96 3.84 -5.92
CA PHE A 60 3.90 4.54 -6.64
C PHE A 60 4.24 4.76 -8.11
N PHE A 61 3.42 4.21 -9.03
CA PHE A 61 3.45 4.46 -10.48
C PHE A 61 2.04 4.51 -11.12
N GLN A 62 1.00 4.34 -10.36
CA GLN A 62 -0.41 4.29 -10.78
C GLN A 62 -0.94 5.69 -11.12
N THR A 63 -0.50 6.30 -12.24
CA THR A 63 -0.84 7.69 -12.61
C THR A 63 -2.34 7.91 -12.76
N GLU A 64 -3.08 6.93 -13.30
CA GLU A 64 -4.56 6.98 -13.42
C GLU A 64 -5.25 7.15 -12.05
N LEU A 65 -4.67 6.60 -10.98
CA LEU A 65 -5.18 6.80 -9.63
C LEU A 65 -5.06 8.26 -9.17
N ALA A 66 -3.94 8.90 -9.48
CA ALA A 66 -3.72 10.31 -9.15
C ALA A 66 -4.69 11.22 -9.92
N GLU A 67 -4.85 10.98 -11.21
CA GLU A 67 -5.79 11.68 -12.10
C GLU A 67 -7.24 11.50 -11.61
N TYR A 68 -7.61 10.29 -11.19
CA TYR A 68 -8.94 10.00 -10.66
C TYR A 68 -9.30 10.85 -9.44
N TRP A 69 -8.40 10.97 -8.46
CA TRP A 69 -8.62 11.78 -7.27
C TRP A 69 -8.63 13.26 -7.58
N HIS A 70 -7.69 13.72 -8.40
CA HIS A 70 -7.60 15.10 -8.83
C HIS A 70 -8.86 15.60 -9.56
N ALA A 71 -9.40 14.78 -10.49
CA ALA A 71 -10.63 15.10 -11.21
C ALA A 71 -11.87 15.27 -10.29
N ARG A 72 -11.75 14.90 -9.00
CA ARG A 72 -12.77 15.09 -7.96
C ARG A 72 -12.47 16.22 -6.99
N GLY A 73 -11.49 17.06 -7.32
CA GLY A 73 -11.05 18.15 -6.47
C GLY A 73 -10.39 17.69 -5.17
N ILE A 74 -9.77 16.51 -5.18
CA ILE A 74 -9.04 15.93 -4.04
C ILE A 74 -7.55 15.92 -4.41
N ALA A 75 -6.71 16.58 -3.61
CA ALA A 75 -5.28 16.56 -3.82
C ALA A 75 -4.72 15.15 -3.60
N PHE A 76 -3.92 14.67 -4.56
CA PHE A 76 -3.33 13.34 -4.48
C PHE A 76 -1.87 13.41 -4.07
N TYR A 77 -1.54 12.59 -3.07
CA TYR A 77 -0.18 12.32 -2.62
C TYR A 77 0.05 10.81 -2.54
N ALA A 78 1.27 10.38 -2.84
CA ALA A 78 1.71 9.01 -2.69
C ALA A 78 3.06 8.97 -1.97
N LEU A 79 3.23 8.01 -1.08
CA LEU A 79 4.44 7.81 -0.30
C LEU A 79 5.12 6.52 -0.74
N ASP A 80 6.33 6.65 -1.31
CA ASP A 80 7.26 5.52 -1.37
C ASP A 80 7.92 5.41 0.01
N LEU A 81 7.58 4.35 0.74
CA LEU A 81 8.11 4.09 2.08
C LEU A 81 9.62 3.96 2.08
N ARG A 82 10.26 4.11 3.25
CA ARG A 82 11.70 3.87 3.40
C ARG A 82 12.12 2.54 2.78
N LYS A 83 13.26 2.56 2.06
CA LYS A 83 13.85 1.39 1.41
C LYS A 83 13.00 0.77 0.28
N TYR A 84 12.07 1.55 -0.30
CA TYR A 84 11.29 1.18 -1.48
C TYR A 84 11.37 2.26 -2.56
N GLY A 85 11.16 1.89 -3.80
CA GLY A 85 11.00 2.81 -4.93
C GLY A 85 12.06 3.91 -4.97
N ARG A 86 11.60 5.17 -4.98
CA ARG A 86 12.45 6.37 -4.96
C ARG A 86 13.28 6.51 -3.67
N SER A 87 12.83 5.87 -2.60
CA SER A 87 13.44 5.97 -1.28
C SER A 87 14.59 4.98 -1.07
N LEU A 88 14.68 3.94 -1.91
CA LEU A 88 15.68 2.89 -1.80
C LEU A 88 17.10 3.42 -2.17
N ARG A 89 18.07 3.15 -1.31
CA ARG A 89 19.49 3.42 -1.54
C ARG A 89 20.25 2.12 -1.84
N GLU A 90 21.37 2.21 -2.58
CA GLU A 90 22.11 1.04 -3.08
C GLU A 90 22.68 0.14 -1.96
N HIS A 91 23.04 0.72 -0.83
CA HIS A 91 23.59 -0.01 0.31
C HIS A 91 22.54 -0.65 1.22
N GLN A 92 21.25 -0.32 1.01
CA GLN A 92 20.18 -0.76 1.89
C GLN A 92 19.61 -2.13 1.51
N THR A 93 19.11 -2.85 2.50
CA THR A 93 18.29 -4.04 2.31
C THR A 93 16.87 -3.62 1.91
N PRO A 94 16.43 -3.91 0.66
CA PRO A 94 15.13 -3.44 0.18
C PRO A 94 13.97 -3.83 1.10
N GLY A 95 13.13 -2.85 1.46
CA GLY A 95 11.93 -3.00 2.27
C GLY A 95 12.14 -3.45 3.71
N TYR A 96 13.37 -3.53 4.20
CA TYR A 96 13.67 -4.06 5.51
C TYR A 96 13.37 -3.08 6.65
N ILE A 97 12.54 -3.53 7.56
CA ILE A 97 12.30 -2.98 8.90
C ILE A 97 11.99 -4.15 9.87
N GLU A 98 12.04 -3.92 11.17
CA GLU A 98 11.74 -4.93 12.20
C GLU A 98 10.45 -4.65 12.98
N ASP A 99 9.84 -3.49 12.77
CA ASP A 99 8.57 -3.08 13.36
C ASP A 99 7.78 -2.22 12.36
N LEU A 100 6.49 -2.52 12.16
CA LEU A 100 5.62 -1.74 11.27
C LEU A 100 5.38 -0.32 11.79
N GLU A 101 5.53 -0.06 13.10
CA GLU A 101 5.45 1.29 13.67
C GLU A 101 6.57 2.21 13.18
N THR A 102 7.68 1.64 12.70
CA THR A 102 8.77 2.41 12.09
C THR A 102 8.29 3.29 10.93
N TYR A 103 7.24 2.85 10.22
CA TYR A 103 6.66 3.64 9.12
C TYR A 103 5.84 4.85 9.58
N ASP A 104 5.52 4.97 10.87
CA ASP A 104 4.76 6.12 11.39
C ASP A 104 5.50 7.43 11.15
N GLU A 105 6.84 7.41 11.20
CA GLU A 105 7.68 8.60 10.98
C GLU A 105 7.43 9.24 9.61
N GLU A 106 7.51 8.48 8.52
CA GLU A 106 7.28 9.02 7.18
C GLU A 106 5.81 9.28 6.88
N ILE A 107 4.89 8.51 7.47
CA ILE A 107 3.45 8.75 7.32
C ILE A 107 3.07 10.07 8.00
N ASP A 108 3.54 10.31 9.23
CA ASP A 108 3.29 11.55 9.97
C ASP A 108 3.92 12.75 9.27
N ALA A 109 5.15 12.60 8.78
CA ALA A 109 5.83 13.64 7.98
C ALA A 109 5.05 13.97 6.70
N SER A 110 4.46 12.95 6.04
CA SER A 110 3.63 13.12 4.85
C SER A 110 2.33 13.86 5.16
N PHE A 111 1.59 13.45 6.19
CA PHE A 111 0.38 14.16 6.62
C PHE A 111 0.67 15.57 7.09
N ALA A 112 1.79 15.79 7.79
CA ALA A 112 2.22 17.14 8.16
C ALA A 112 2.51 17.99 6.93
N GLN A 113 3.15 17.43 5.88
CA GLN A 113 3.37 18.14 4.61
C GLN A 113 2.06 18.44 3.90
N MET A 114 1.13 17.48 3.82
CA MET A 114 -0.19 17.69 3.23
C MET A 114 -0.94 18.82 3.93
N ARG A 115 -0.92 18.88 5.27
CA ARG A 115 -1.54 19.97 6.03
C ARG A 115 -0.88 21.33 5.78
N ARG A 116 0.44 21.39 5.52
CA ARG A 116 1.12 22.62 5.08
C ARG A 116 0.64 23.09 3.70
N ASP A 117 0.46 22.14 2.76
CA ASP A 117 0.07 22.45 1.39
C ASP A 117 -1.42 22.82 1.27
N LEU A 118 -2.30 22.08 1.99
CA LEU A 118 -3.75 22.14 1.84
C LEU A 118 -4.46 23.00 2.92
N GLY A 119 -3.77 23.29 4.00
CA GLY A 119 -4.32 23.91 5.20
C GLY A 119 -4.54 22.93 6.34
N ARG A 120 -4.39 23.41 7.58
CA ARG A 120 -4.41 22.57 8.80
C ARG A 120 -5.74 21.82 9.03
N HIS A 121 -6.84 22.32 8.46
CA HIS A 121 -8.18 21.74 8.58
C HIS A 121 -8.58 20.88 7.36
N ALA A 122 -7.66 20.58 6.46
CA ALA A 122 -7.95 19.75 5.31
C ALA A 122 -8.45 18.35 5.74
N HIS A 123 -9.48 17.87 5.08
CA HIS A 123 -9.98 16.51 5.27
C HIS A 123 -9.05 15.53 4.56
N LEU A 124 -8.41 14.66 5.31
CA LEU A 124 -7.43 13.74 4.78
C LEU A 124 -7.99 12.32 4.77
N THR A 125 -7.77 11.62 3.67
CA THR A 125 -8.08 10.21 3.49
C THR A 125 -6.76 9.44 3.42
N PHE A 126 -6.69 8.29 4.08
CA PHE A 126 -5.55 7.40 3.97
C PHE A 126 -5.91 6.21 3.10
N MET A 127 -5.16 6.00 2.01
CA MET A 127 -5.35 4.89 1.09
C MET A 127 -4.13 3.97 1.12
N GLY A 128 -4.35 2.66 1.27
CA GLY A 128 -3.27 1.68 1.29
C GLY A 128 -3.55 0.48 0.39
N HIS A 129 -2.51 -0.01 -0.29
CA HIS A 129 -2.56 -1.24 -1.08
C HIS A 129 -1.80 -2.38 -0.38
N SER A 130 -2.39 -3.57 -0.32
CA SER A 130 -1.72 -4.78 0.17
C SER A 130 -1.10 -4.58 1.57
N THR A 131 0.23 -4.71 1.73
CA THR A 131 0.95 -4.39 2.98
C THR A 131 0.75 -2.94 3.41
N GLY A 132 0.68 -1.98 2.45
CA GLY A 132 0.34 -0.59 2.76
C GLY A 132 -1.06 -0.44 3.38
N GLY A 133 -1.99 -1.34 3.05
CA GLY A 133 -3.30 -1.43 3.71
C GLY A 133 -3.21 -1.89 5.16
N LEU A 134 -2.34 -2.86 5.48
CA LEU A 134 -2.04 -3.28 6.85
C LEU A 134 -1.41 -2.12 7.65
N ILE A 135 -0.41 -1.46 7.07
CA ILE A 135 0.25 -0.30 7.68
C ILE A 135 -0.76 0.81 7.97
N ALA A 136 -1.64 1.12 7.00
CA ALA A 136 -2.64 2.17 7.13
C ALA A 136 -3.62 1.92 8.28
N VAL A 137 -4.12 0.70 8.46
CA VAL A 137 -5.06 0.39 9.55
C VAL A 137 -4.37 0.41 10.92
N LEU A 138 -3.14 -0.08 11.03
CA LEU A 138 -2.37 -0.05 12.27
C LEU A 138 -2.01 1.39 12.67
N TRP A 139 -1.59 2.20 11.69
CA TRP A 139 -1.33 3.62 11.92
C TRP A 139 -2.61 4.37 12.35
N ALA A 140 -3.73 4.16 11.66
CA ALA A 140 -4.99 4.84 11.97
C ALA A 140 -5.54 4.48 13.36
N GLU A 141 -5.30 3.25 13.84
CA GLU A 141 -5.63 2.86 15.20
C GLU A 141 -4.83 3.63 16.25
N ARG A 142 -3.52 3.85 16.00
CA ARG A 142 -2.66 4.62 16.90
C ARG A 142 -2.92 6.13 16.84
N HIS A 143 -3.54 6.62 15.75
CA HIS A 143 -3.77 8.05 15.49
C HIS A 143 -5.27 8.36 15.32
N PRO A 144 -6.11 8.17 16.36
CA PRO A 144 -7.55 8.37 16.26
C PRO A 144 -7.88 9.81 15.84
N GLY A 145 -8.77 9.96 14.86
CA GLY A 145 -9.19 11.26 14.35
C GLY A 145 -8.19 11.97 13.40
N ALA A 146 -7.02 11.38 13.13
CA ALA A 146 -6.02 11.99 12.25
C ALA A 146 -6.46 12.04 10.78
N VAL A 147 -7.28 11.07 10.34
CA VAL A 147 -7.86 10.99 9.00
C VAL A 147 -9.38 10.87 9.05
N ARG A 148 -10.02 11.36 7.99
CA ARG A 148 -11.48 11.33 7.85
C ARG A 148 -12.00 9.96 7.43
N ALA A 149 -11.24 9.24 6.62
CA ALA A 149 -11.62 7.97 6.03
C ALA A 149 -10.41 7.12 5.66
N LEU A 150 -10.61 5.80 5.55
CA LEU A 150 -9.63 4.88 4.97
C LEU A 150 -10.19 4.23 3.70
N VAL A 151 -9.32 4.07 2.67
CA VAL A 151 -9.60 3.30 1.46
C VAL A 151 -8.54 2.23 1.31
N LEU A 152 -8.93 0.98 1.36
CA LEU A 152 -8.03 -0.17 1.37
C LEU A 152 -8.20 -0.98 0.08
N ASN A 153 -7.16 -1.06 -0.71
CA ASN A 153 -7.09 -1.83 -1.95
C ASN A 153 -6.39 -3.16 -1.67
N SER A 154 -7.14 -4.26 -1.65
CA SER A 154 -6.66 -5.61 -1.37
C SER A 154 -5.72 -5.67 -0.15
N PRO A 155 -6.14 -5.17 1.03
CA PRO A 155 -5.24 -5.06 2.18
C PRO A 155 -4.80 -6.44 2.69
N TRP A 156 -3.53 -6.58 3.03
CA TRP A 156 -3.00 -7.82 3.58
C TRP A 156 -3.25 -7.91 5.10
N LEU A 157 -4.43 -8.35 5.48
CA LEU A 157 -4.89 -8.36 6.88
C LEU A 157 -4.64 -9.66 7.63
N GLU A 158 -4.23 -10.72 6.93
CA GLU A 158 -3.90 -12.03 7.51
C GLU A 158 -2.93 -12.80 6.61
N LEU A 159 -2.03 -13.58 7.24
CA LEU A 159 -1.20 -14.54 6.52
C LEU A 159 -2.05 -15.63 5.87
N GLN A 160 -1.66 -16.01 4.67
CA GLN A 160 -2.30 -17.10 3.95
C GLN A 160 -1.92 -18.47 4.51
N GLY A 161 -2.68 -19.49 4.15
CA GLY A 161 -2.51 -20.85 4.62
C GLY A 161 -3.42 -21.22 5.80
N SER A 162 -3.35 -22.47 6.25
CA SER A 162 -4.17 -22.95 7.37
C SER A 162 -3.76 -22.28 8.69
N SER A 163 -4.73 -22.09 9.59
CA SER A 163 -4.44 -21.56 10.93
C SER A 163 -3.40 -22.38 11.68
N VAL A 164 -3.41 -23.71 11.50
CA VAL A 164 -2.44 -24.62 12.11
C VAL A 164 -1.03 -24.35 11.58
N ALA A 165 -0.86 -24.24 10.26
CA ALA A 165 0.45 -23.96 9.67
C ALA A 165 1.01 -22.61 10.17
N ARG A 166 0.16 -21.58 10.30
CA ARG A 166 0.55 -20.27 10.84
C ARG A 166 1.02 -20.35 12.30
N HIS A 167 0.28 -21.06 13.15
CA HIS A 167 0.64 -21.22 14.56
C HIS A 167 1.95 -21.99 14.76
N VAL A 168 2.23 -22.99 13.91
CA VAL A 168 3.47 -23.77 13.99
C VAL A 168 4.68 -23.01 13.47
N SER A 169 4.54 -22.24 12.39
CA SER A 169 5.66 -21.53 11.78
C SER A 169 6.03 -20.22 12.49
N ALA A 170 5.08 -19.52 13.11
CA ALA A 170 5.32 -18.24 13.75
C ALA A 170 6.42 -18.25 14.84
N PRO A 171 6.47 -19.23 15.77
CA PRO A 171 7.55 -19.31 16.76
C PRO A 171 8.93 -19.51 16.14
N ALA A 172 9.04 -20.36 15.09
CA ALA A 172 10.31 -20.58 14.40
C ALA A 172 10.80 -19.31 13.68
N ILE A 173 9.88 -18.57 13.02
CA ILE A 173 10.18 -17.28 12.39
C ILE A 173 10.60 -16.26 13.46
N ALA A 174 9.90 -16.20 14.60
CA ALA A 174 10.24 -15.30 15.70
C ALA A 174 11.65 -15.58 16.27
N GLN A 175 12.00 -16.87 16.43
CA GLN A 175 13.33 -17.27 16.89
C GLN A 175 14.42 -16.89 15.88
N LEU A 176 14.20 -17.18 14.59
CA LEU A 176 15.12 -16.79 13.51
C LEU A 176 15.30 -15.26 13.47
N ALA A 177 14.20 -14.52 13.52
CA ALA A 177 14.22 -13.07 13.49
C ALA A 177 14.93 -12.43 14.69
N ARG A 178 14.93 -13.12 15.86
CA ARG A 178 15.62 -12.62 17.06
C ARG A 178 17.14 -12.66 16.90
N PHE A 179 17.68 -13.69 16.25
CA PHE A 179 19.15 -13.89 16.16
C PHE A 179 19.71 -13.50 14.79
N GLN A 180 18.94 -13.60 13.74
CA GLN A 180 19.35 -13.35 12.36
C GLN A 180 18.21 -12.62 11.58
N PRO A 181 17.85 -11.39 11.97
CA PRO A 181 16.67 -10.72 11.44
C PRO A 181 16.75 -10.44 9.93
N LYS A 182 17.94 -10.26 9.37
CA LYS A 182 18.16 -10.02 7.94
C LYS A 182 18.25 -11.31 7.10
N THR A 183 18.07 -12.50 7.68
CA THR A 183 18.06 -13.76 6.93
C THR A 183 16.91 -13.75 5.92
N ALA A 184 17.24 -14.06 4.66
CA ALA A 184 16.24 -14.20 3.60
C ALA A 184 15.40 -15.47 3.83
N MET A 185 14.09 -15.29 3.81
CA MET A 185 13.15 -16.39 3.79
C MET A 185 13.10 -17.05 2.41
N PRO A 186 12.72 -18.32 2.30
CA PRO A 186 12.52 -18.96 1.00
C PRO A 186 11.57 -18.15 0.13
N ASN A 187 11.99 -17.90 -1.11
CA ASN A 187 11.13 -17.20 -2.07
C ASN A 187 10.03 -18.16 -2.55
N ILE A 188 8.77 -17.78 -2.30
CA ILE A 188 7.58 -18.48 -2.75
C ILE A 188 6.85 -17.79 -3.89
N ASP A 189 7.37 -16.61 -4.35
CA ASP A 189 6.78 -15.87 -5.45
C ASP A 189 7.16 -16.52 -6.79
N PRO A 190 6.20 -17.10 -7.53
CA PRO A 190 6.46 -17.68 -8.85
C PRO A 190 6.54 -16.61 -9.97
N GLY A 191 6.45 -15.32 -9.63
CA GLY A 191 6.44 -14.20 -10.58
C GLY A 191 5.12 -14.01 -11.33
N TYR A 192 4.06 -14.73 -10.98
CA TYR A 192 2.79 -14.66 -11.72
C TYR A 192 2.09 -13.32 -11.56
N TYR A 193 2.20 -12.69 -10.40
CA TYR A 193 1.66 -11.35 -10.23
C TYR A 193 2.34 -10.33 -11.16
N ALA A 194 3.66 -10.33 -11.24
CA ALA A 194 4.39 -9.48 -12.18
C ALA A 194 3.97 -9.77 -13.63
N ARG A 195 3.84 -11.06 -14.00
CA ARG A 195 3.38 -11.48 -15.33
C ARG A 195 1.97 -11.01 -15.67
N THR A 196 1.05 -10.89 -14.69
CA THR A 196 -0.29 -10.34 -14.97
C THR A 196 -0.25 -8.86 -15.35
N LEU A 197 0.76 -8.13 -14.88
CA LEU A 197 0.85 -6.67 -15.02
C LEU A 197 1.69 -6.21 -16.19
N ARG A 198 2.86 -6.86 -16.41
CA ARG A 198 3.88 -6.38 -17.36
C ARG A 198 3.41 -6.42 -18.80
N LYS A 199 3.57 -5.32 -19.51
CA LYS A 199 3.24 -5.23 -20.93
C LYS A 199 4.04 -6.23 -21.78
N ALA A 200 5.29 -6.48 -21.43
CA ALA A 200 6.12 -7.50 -22.08
C ALA A 200 5.57 -8.92 -21.97
N ASP A 201 4.75 -9.20 -20.95
CA ASP A 201 4.12 -10.49 -20.68
C ASP A 201 2.62 -10.51 -21.06
N GLY A 202 2.16 -9.49 -21.82
CA GLY A 202 0.76 -9.34 -22.25
C GLY A 202 -0.15 -8.65 -21.24
N GLY A 203 0.39 -7.99 -20.20
CA GLY A 203 -0.32 -7.07 -19.34
C GLY A 203 -0.43 -5.67 -19.94
N GLU A 204 -0.89 -4.69 -19.13
CA GLU A 204 -1.12 -3.31 -19.60
C GLU A 204 -0.03 -2.34 -19.14
N TRP A 205 0.88 -2.73 -18.22
CA TRP A 205 1.69 -1.79 -17.45
C TRP A 205 3.18 -1.89 -17.75
N GLU A 206 3.82 -0.71 -17.75
CA GLU A 206 5.26 -0.55 -17.72
C GLU A 206 5.64 0.11 -16.39
N TYR A 207 6.67 -0.37 -15.74
CA TYR A 207 7.17 0.15 -14.48
C TYR A 207 8.67 -0.09 -14.35
N ASN A 208 9.32 0.50 -13.34
CA ASN A 208 10.74 0.35 -13.10
C ASN A 208 11.04 -1.01 -12.44
N ASP A 209 11.62 -1.93 -13.19
CA ASP A 209 11.97 -3.28 -12.70
C ASP A 209 13.00 -3.27 -11.55
N ARG A 210 13.80 -2.21 -11.42
CA ARG A 210 14.75 -2.08 -10.29
C ARG A 210 14.00 -1.78 -8.97
N TRP A 211 12.90 -1.05 -9.03
CA TRP A 211 12.08 -0.67 -7.88
C TRP A 211 10.99 -1.70 -7.58
N ARG A 212 10.62 -2.47 -8.59
CA ARG A 212 9.61 -3.51 -8.51
C ARG A 212 10.06 -4.75 -9.29
N PRO A 213 11.06 -5.49 -8.75
CA PRO A 213 11.64 -6.63 -9.46
C PRO A 213 10.68 -7.83 -9.51
N SER A 214 10.97 -8.73 -10.44
CA SER A 214 10.37 -10.05 -10.52
C SER A 214 11.50 -11.09 -10.65
N PRO A 215 11.63 -12.04 -9.70
CA PRO A 215 10.82 -12.19 -8.46
C PRO A 215 10.89 -10.97 -7.54
N ALA A 216 9.90 -10.83 -6.66
CA ALA A 216 9.86 -9.76 -5.67
C ALA A 216 11.09 -9.76 -4.75
N PHE A 217 11.34 -8.65 -4.06
CA PHE A 217 12.42 -8.56 -3.07
C PHE A 217 12.36 -9.73 -2.08
N PRO A 218 13.52 -10.29 -1.69
CA PRO A 218 13.56 -11.35 -0.68
C PRO A 218 12.95 -10.88 0.64
N VAL A 219 11.93 -11.58 1.12
CA VAL A 219 11.35 -11.35 2.44
C VAL A 219 12.39 -11.69 3.52
N ARG A 220 12.60 -10.79 4.48
CA ARG A 220 13.53 -11.00 5.60
C ARG A 220 12.80 -11.46 6.85
N ALA A 221 13.44 -12.29 7.68
CA ALA A 221 12.83 -12.86 8.88
C ALA A 221 12.30 -11.79 9.85
N GLY A 222 13.06 -10.70 10.08
CA GLY A 222 12.65 -9.56 10.92
C GLY A 222 11.39 -8.88 10.39
N TRP A 223 11.37 -8.58 9.09
CA TRP A 223 10.21 -7.99 8.44
C TRP A 223 8.97 -8.90 8.52
N LEU A 224 9.15 -10.20 8.26
CA LEU A 224 8.03 -11.16 8.33
C LEU A 224 7.47 -11.26 9.76
N ARG A 225 8.35 -11.24 10.78
CA ARG A 225 7.93 -11.15 12.19
C ARG A 225 7.08 -9.91 12.46
N ALA A 226 7.51 -8.74 11.96
CA ALA A 226 6.77 -7.49 12.12
C ALA A 226 5.37 -7.57 11.48
N VAL A 227 5.27 -8.14 10.26
CA VAL A 227 3.99 -8.36 9.59
C VAL A 227 3.09 -9.33 10.36
N ILE A 228 3.65 -10.44 10.87
CA ILE A 228 2.90 -11.42 11.69
C ILE A 228 2.35 -10.74 12.97
N ALA A 229 3.14 -9.89 13.61
CA ALA A 229 2.69 -9.10 14.77
C ALA A 229 1.54 -8.15 14.41
N GLY A 230 1.63 -7.47 13.27
CA GLY A 230 0.57 -6.63 12.73
C GLY A 230 -0.72 -7.42 12.46
N HIS A 231 -0.63 -8.59 11.81
CA HIS A 231 -1.79 -9.48 11.60
C HIS A 231 -2.40 -9.96 12.92
N ALA A 232 -1.58 -10.29 13.91
CA ALA A 232 -2.06 -10.67 15.24
C ALA A 232 -2.79 -9.50 15.93
N ARG A 233 -2.36 -8.23 15.69
CA ARG A 233 -3.08 -7.06 16.20
C ARG A 233 -4.44 -6.90 15.53
N VAL A 234 -4.51 -7.01 14.19
CA VAL A 234 -5.78 -6.99 13.43
C VAL A 234 -6.72 -8.09 13.92
N ALA A 235 -6.21 -9.31 14.15
CA ALA A 235 -7.01 -10.44 14.58
C ALA A 235 -7.68 -10.27 15.97
N ARG A 236 -7.11 -9.40 16.82
CA ARG A 236 -7.73 -9.05 18.12
C ARG A 236 -8.85 -8.01 18.01
N GLY A 237 -9.03 -7.45 16.84
CA GLY A 237 -9.94 -6.34 16.58
C GLY A 237 -9.25 -4.99 16.80
N LEU A 238 -9.51 -4.06 15.86
CA LEU A 238 -9.09 -2.65 15.94
C LEU A 238 -10.33 -1.80 16.26
N ASP A 239 -10.11 -0.60 16.80
CA ASP A 239 -11.18 0.38 17.06
C ASP A 239 -10.94 1.66 16.26
N ILE A 240 -10.94 1.54 14.94
CA ILE A 240 -10.75 2.68 14.04
C ILE A 240 -12.08 3.40 13.89
N GLY A 241 -12.21 4.58 14.50
CA GLY A 241 -13.44 5.38 14.46
C GLY A 241 -13.77 5.99 13.07
N ALA A 242 -12.77 6.12 12.18
CA ALA A 242 -12.99 6.58 10.82
C ALA A 242 -13.68 5.49 9.96
N PRO A 243 -14.61 5.85 9.06
CA PRO A 243 -15.18 4.88 8.11
C PRO A 243 -14.13 4.29 7.18
N ILE A 244 -14.28 2.99 6.88
CA ILE A 244 -13.32 2.21 6.11
C ILE A 244 -14.01 1.59 4.90
N LEU A 245 -13.43 1.80 3.71
CA LEU A 245 -13.78 1.10 2.49
C LEU A 245 -12.69 0.07 2.18
N VAL A 246 -13.06 -1.20 2.15
CA VAL A 246 -12.20 -2.31 1.72
C VAL A 246 -12.67 -2.78 0.35
N LEU A 247 -11.78 -2.71 -0.63
CA LEU A 247 -12.01 -3.24 -1.97
C LEU A 247 -11.05 -4.40 -2.22
N ALA A 248 -11.55 -5.51 -2.76
CA ALA A 248 -10.74 -6.68 -3.09
C ALA A 248 -11.26 -7.31 -4.39
N SER A 249 -10.46 -8.15 -5.04
CA SER A 249 -10.94 -9.00 -6.12
C SER A 249 -12.15 -9.85 -5.66
N ALA A 250 -13.01 -10.21 -6.60
CA ALA A 250 -14.11 -11.15 -6.32
C ALA A 250 -13.63 -12.60 -6.23
N SER A 251 -12.43 -12.91 -6.72
CA SER A 251 -11.89 -14.28 -6.79
C SER A 251 -10.40 -14.34 -6.43
N THR A 252 -10.00 -15.47 -5.85
CA THR A 252 -8.61 -15.83 -5.62
C THR A 252 -8.21 -16.97 -6.55
N LEU A 253 -7.02 -16.88 -7.16
CA LEU A 253 -6.43 -17.95 -7.94
C LEU A 253 -4.94 -18.12 -7.61
N ILE A 254 -4.65 -18.84 -6.53
CA ILE A 254 -3.30 -19.20 -6.13
C ILE A 254 -3.02 -20.60 -6.64
N SER A 255 -2.11 -20.74 -7.59
CA SER A 255 -1.79 -22.01 -8.26
C SER A 255 -0.28 -22.11 -8.51
N PRO A 256 0.30 -23.33 -8.46
CA PRO A 256 1.72 -23.53 -8.81
C PRO A 256 1.98 -23.46 -10.33
N ARG A 257 0.95 -23.35 -11.15
CA ARG A 257 1.04 -23.25 -12.60
C ARG A 257 0.30 -22.04 -13.10
N TRP A 258 0.89 -21.35 -14.09
CA TRP A 258 0.25 -20.24 -14.78
C TRP A 258 -1.09 -20.65 -15.39
N ASN A 259 -2.09 -19.75 -15.25
CA ASN A 259 -3.38 -19.81 -15.91
C ASN A 259 -3.78 -18.39 -16.32
N GLU A 260 -4.40 -18.21 -17.49
CA GLU A 260 -4.84 -16.89 -17.97
C GLU A 260 -5.90 -16.23 -17.08
N ASP A 261 -6.72 -17.00 -16.33
CA ASP A 261 -7.68 -16.48 -15.35
C ASP A 261 -6.99 -15.73 -14.19
N MET A 262 -5.67 -15.87 -14.03
CA MET A 262 -4.87 -15.09 -13.11
C MET A 262 -4.89 -13.59 -13.42
N ARG A 263 -5.17 -13.21 -14.67
CA ARG A 263 -5.31 -11.81 -15.09
C ARG A 263 -6.62 -11.16 -14.62
N SER A 264 -7.50 -11.94 -14.02
CA SER A 264 -8.82 -11.48 -13.54
C SER A 264 -9.13 -11.95 -12.12
N SER A 265 -8.09 -12.38 -11.38
CA SER A 265 -8.18 -12.89 -10.00
C SER A 265 -7.04 -12.34 -9.14
N ASP A 266 -7.22 -12.35 -7.82
CA ASP A 266 -6.10 -12.12 -6.89
C ASP A 266 -5.24 -13.39 -6.83
N VAL A 267 -3.98 -13.26 -7.26
CA VAL A 267 -2.98 -14.35 -7.27
C VAL A 267 -2.03 -14.26 -6.08
N VAL A 268 -2.21 -13.28 -5.23
CA VAL A 268 -1.35 -12.97 -4.09
C VAL A 268 -2.06 -13.25 -2.77
N LEU A 269 -3.30 -12.79 -2.60
CA LEU A 269 -4.05 -12.90 -1.34
C LEU A 269 -5.33 -13.72 -1.50
N ASP A 270 -5.73 -14.39 -0.41
CA ASP A 270 -7.05 -14.98 -0.29
C ASP A 270 -8.08 -13.91 0.06
N VAL A 271 -8.96 -13.60 -0.90
CA VAL A 271 -9.98 -12.55 -0.77
C VAL A 271 -11.04 -12.86 0.31
N GLU A 272 -11.24 -14.14 0.66
CA GLU A 272 -12.13 -14.52 1.77
C GLU A 272 -11.52 -14.15 3.13
N LEU A 273 -10.19 -14.28 3.27
CA LEU A 273 -9.48 -13.83 4.46
C LEU A 273 -9.54 -12.31 4.60
N ILE A 274 -9.38 -11.58 3.49
CA ILE A 274 -9.53 -10.11 3.49
C ILE A 274 -10.93 -9.73 4.01
N ALA A 275 -11.99 -10.29 3.43
CA ALA A 275 -13.36 -9.96 3.81
C ALA A 275 -13.66 -10.33 5.27
N ARG A 276 -13.16 -11.48 5.74
CA ARG A 276 -13.33 -11.95 7.13
C ARG A 276 -12.65 -11.02 8.13
N ARG A 277 -11.45 -10.51 7.81
CA ARG A 277 -10.69 -9.62 8.69
C ARG A 277 -11.15 -8.17 8.62
N ALA A 278 -11.70 -7.75 7.49
CA ALA A 278 -12.17 -6.39 7.29
C ALA A 278 -13.15 -5.92 8.38
N VAL A 279 -14.09 -6.78 8.78
CA VAL A 279 -15.09 -6.44 9.82
C VAL A 279 -14.52 -6.25 11.22
N GLN A 280 -13.23 -6.57 11.42
CA GLN A 280 -12.51 -6.39 12.69
C GLN A 280 -11.74 -5.06 12.78
N LEU A 281 -11.83 -4.21 11.74
CA LEU A 281 -11.05 -2.96 11.67
C LEU A 281 -11.70 -1.80 12.43
N GLY A 282 -13.02 -1.83 12.60
CA GLY A 282 -13.74 -0.73 13.26
C GLY A 282 -15.26 -0.88 13.10
N PRO A 283 -16.03 0.07 13.66
CA PRO A 283 -17.49 0.00 13.67
C PRO A 283 -18.16 0.25 12.31
N VAL A 284 -17.48 0.97 11.39
CA VAL A 284 -18.05 1.33 10.07
C VAL A 284 -17.14 0.84 8.97
N VAL A 285 -17.43 -0.35 8.44
CA VAL A 285 -16.64 -0.99 7.38
C VAL A 285 -17.55 -1.38 6.22
N THR A 286 -17.19 -0.93 5.02
CA THR A 286 -17.81 -1.36 3.76
C THR A 286 -16.84 -2.27 3.02
N VAL A 287 -17.28 -3.47 2.65
CA VAL A 287 -16.49 -4.41 1.85
C VAL A 287 -17.10 -4.55 0.46
N VAL A 288 -16.28 -4.32 -0.57
CA VAL A 288 -16.70 -4.42 -1.97
C VAL A 288 -15.79 -5.39 -2.72
N ARG A 289 -16.38 -6.35 -3.42
CA ARG A 289 -15.69 -7.29 -4.29
C ARG A 289 -15.82 -6.87 -5.75
N ILE A 290 -14.70 -6.83 -6.45
CA ILE A 290 -14.59 -6.37 -7.83
C ILE A 290 -14.40 -7.58 -8.75
N ALA A 291 -15.41 -7.90 -9.55
CA ALA A 291 -15.32 -8.95 -10.55
C ALA A 291 -14.23 -8.62 -11.59
N GLY A 292 -13.41 -9.60 -11.92
CA GLY A 292 -12.28 -9.43 -12.85
C GLY A 292 -11.12 -8.59 -12.29
N GLY A 293 -11.15 -8.29 -10.98
CA GLY A 293 -10.07 -7.59 -10.30
C GLY A 293 -8.84 -8.47 -10.11
N MET A 294 -7.64 -7.91 -10.28
CA MET A 294 -6.38 -8.51 -9.86
C MET A 294 -6.06 -8.10 -8.42
N HIS A 295 -4.87 -8.47 -7.92
CA HIS A 295 -4.42 -8.11 -6.58
C HIS A 295 -4.40 -6.58 -6.37
N ASP A 296 -3.79 -5.80 -7.27
CA ASP A 296 -3.98 -4.35 -7.29
C ASP A 296 -5.14 -4.00 -8.23
N LEU A 297 -6.24 -3.54 -7.65
CA LEU A 297 -7.45 -3.19 -8.40
C LEU A 297 -7.23 -1.99 -9.32
N THR A 298 -6.29 -1.09 -8.98
CA THR A 298 -5.92 0.06 -9.82
C THR A 298 -5.17 -0.36 -11.08
N LEU A 299 -4.58 -1.54 -11.08
CA LEU A 299 -3.80 -2.10 -12.19
C LEU A 299 -4.56 -3.19 -12.95
N SER A 300 -5.78 -3.53 -12.53
CA SER A 300 -6.64 -4.51 -13.18
C SER A 300 -7.05 -4.08 -14.59
N ALA A 301 -7.57 -4.98 -15.40
CA ALA A 301 -8.13 -4.66 -16.71
C ALA A 301 -9.20 -3.54 -16.61
N ARG A 302 -9.31 -2.73 -17.66
CA ARG A 302 -10.14 -1.50 -17.67
C ARG A 302 -11.56 -1.63 -17.12
N PRO A 303 -12.33 -2.72 -17.37
CA PRO A 303 -13.67 -2.86 -16.79
C PRO A 303 -13.65 -2.94 -15.25
N ALA A 304 -12.72 -3.73 -14.68
CA ALA A 304 -12.55 -3.88 -13.24
C ALA A 304 -12.06 -2.57 -12.59
N ARG A 305 -11.08 -1.88 -13.22
CA ARG A 305 -10.61 -0.55 -12.80
C ARG A 305 -11.74 0.48 -12.75
N LYS A 306 -12.57 0.54 -13.80
CA LYS A 306 -13.74 1.44 -13.82
C LYS A 306 -14.71 1.15 -12.68
N ARG A 307 -14.95 -0.12 -12.38
CA ARG A 307 -15.81 -0.52 -11.27
C ARG A 307 -15.19 -0.12 -9.94
N PHE A 308 -13.90 -0.36 -9.75
CA PHE A 308 -13.16 0.06 -8.56
C PHE A 308 -13.33 1.57 -8.29
N TYR A 309 -13.09 2.43 -9.28
CA TYR A 309 -13.24 3.87 -9.15
C TYR A 309 -14.70 4.30 -8.92
N ALA A 310 -15.66 3.61 -9.54
CA ALA A 310 -17.09 3.88 -9.34
C ALA A 310 -17.52 3.58 -7.89
N GLU A 311 -16.99 2.51 -7.28
CA GLU A 311 -17.32 2.16 -5.90
C GLU A 311 -16.69 3.16 -4.91
N ILE A 312 -15.45 3.59 -5.13
CA ILE A 312 -14.84 4.67 -4.32
C ILE A 312 -15.70 5.93 -4.45
N SER A 313 -16.09 6.33 -5.67
CA SER A 313 -16.90 7.53 -5.88
C SER A 313 -18.23 7.46 -5.14
N ARG A 314 -18.93 6.31 -5.20
CA ARG A 314 -20.22 6.10 -4.52
C ARG A 314 -20.07 6.22 -3.00
N TRP A 315 -19.03 5.57 -2.47
CA TRP A 315 -18.77 5.54 -1.03
C TRP A 315 -18.32 6.91 -0.51
N SER A 316 -17.48 7.61 -1.27
CA SER A 316 -16.91 8.91 -0.89
C SER A 316 -17.96 10.02 -0.74
N VAL A 317 -19.10 9.90 -1.41
CA VAL A 317 -20.22 10.86 -1.24
C VAL A 317 -20.71 10.92 0.21
N ALA A 318 -20.67 9.78 0.91
CA ALA A 318 -21.14 9.69 2.28
C ALA A 318 -20.03 9.92 3.32
N TYR A 319 -18.78 9.59 3.01
CA TYR A 319 -17.74 9.41 4.04
C TYR A 319 -16.44 10.19 3.85
N ALA A 320 -16.08 10.65 2.64
CA ALA A 320 -14.76 11.23 2.37
C ALA A 320 -14.78 12.65 1.75
#